data_16054f6362ca5f1f45c9d6214ac705d5
#
_entry.id   16054f6362ca5f1f45c9d6214ac705d5
#
_cell.length_a   1.000
_cell.length_b   1.000
_cell.length_c   1.000
_cell.angle_alpha   90.00
_cell.angle_beta   90.00
_cell.angle_gamma   90.00
#
_symmetry.space_group_name_H-M   'P 1'
#
loop_
_entity.id
_entity.type
_entity.pdbx_description
1 polymer ?
#
loop_
_entity_poly.entity_id
_entity_poly.type
_entity_poly.pdbx_seq_one_letter_code
_entity_poly.pdbx_strand_id
1 'polypeptide(L)'
;VHTMRRIDPAAAEIVFDTRDLTINGAQVLLADGPVAAEYRFGEGKALMGTPLIINLPSEALPAQQFRLKIDYATSPASTALQWLPANLTAGGKHPLMFSQSQAIHARSWIPLQDTPAVRITYEATISTPPELLAVMSANNDPLTPRSGEYTFVMPQPIPSYLMAISVGNIFFAPLGEDTGVYAEPELLEASVFEFADTQEMLEQAEALFGPYEWGRYDLLVLPPSFPYGGMENPRLSFITPSLLAGDRSLVSVIAHELAHSWSGNLVTNATWRDGWLNEGMTSYLEARLMEVIYDKDRVDEERVLSYRELLLNLERVPLEMQALAPRLDSGNADSFQGTIHYSKGDLFLQYLENAFGRDEFDAFLSSYFDEFAFQTITTERFLDYLDQHLLQA
;
A
#
# COMPACT_ATOMS: atom_id res chain seq x y z
N VAL A 1 16.42 -11.80 3.97
CA VAL A 1 16.33 -13.25 3.73
C VAL A 1 14.96 -13.55 3.19
N HIS A 2 14.89 -14.21 2.01
CA HIS A 2 13.64 -14.64 1.39
C HIS A 2 13.40 -16.10 1.70
N THR A 3 12.25 -16.46 2.26
CA THR A 3 11.78 -17.84 2.34
C THR A 3 10.91 -18.10 1.11
N MET A 4 11.34 -19.02 0.26
CA MET A 4 10.75 -19.24 -1.07
C MET A 4 10.31 -20.68 -1.26
N ARG A 5 9.23 -20.86 -2.03
CA ARG A 5 8.77 -22.15 -2.51
C ARG A 5 8.94 -22.21 -4.03
N ARG A 6 9.63 -23.25 -4.50
CA ARG A 6 9.76 -23.50 -5.93
C ARG A 6 8.48 -24.16 -6.46
N ILE A 7 7.84 -23.53 -7.43
CA ILE A 7 6.62 -24.04 -8.07
C ILE A 7 6.98 -24.97 -9.23
N ASP A 8 7.93 -24.55 -10.07
CA ASP A 8 8.47 -25.37 -11.13
C ASP A 8 9.73 -26.12 -10.64
N PRO A 9 9.69 -27.47 -10.54
CA PRO A 9 10.86 -28.25 -10.11
C PRO A 9 12.07 -28.11 -11.06
N ALA A 10 11.87 -27.73 -12.31
CA ALA A 10 12.94 -27.51 -13.27
C ALA A 10 13.62 -26.16 -13.15
N ALA A 11 13.02 -25.19 -12.41
CA ALA A 11 13.57 -23.88 -12.23
C ALA A 11 14.89 -23.95 -11.44
N ALA A 12 15.98 -23.55 -12.07
CA ALA A 12 17.33 -23.46 -11.50
C ALA A 12 17.75 -22.01 -11.23
N GLU A 13 16.92 -21.04 -11.60
CA GLU A 13 17.17 -19.62 -11.42
C GLU A 13 16.00 -18.94 -10.74
N ILE A 14 16.30 -17.88 -9.98
CA ILE A 14 15.32 -16.97 -9.41
C ILE A 14 15.58 -15.59 -9.98
N VAL A 15 14.51 -14.88 -10.33
CA VAL A 15 14.57 -13.51 -10.82
C VAL A 15 13.91 -12.58 -9.80
N PHE A 16 14.64 -11.55 -9.39
CA PHE A 16 14.14 -10.44 -8.59
C PHE A 16 14.17 -9.16 -9.41
N ASP A 17 13.20 -8.31 -9.18
CA ASP A 17 13.24 -6.92 -9.64
C ASP A 17 14.18 -6.13 -8.74
N THR A 18 15.06 -5.32 -9.34
CA THR A 18 15.94 -4.39 -8.63
C THR A 18 16.07 -3.08 -9.41
N ARG A 19 16.29 -2.00 -8.69
CA ARG A 19 16.64 -0.69 -9.27
C ARG A 19 17.69 -0.03 -8.38
N ASP A 20 18.88 0.25 -8.95
CA ASP A 20 19.97 0.96 -8.30
C ASP A 20 20.47 0.34 -6.98
N LEU A 21 20.26 -0.97 -6.79
CA LEU A 21 20.80 -1.72 -5.65
C LEU A 21 22.24 -2.19 -5.95
N THR A 22 23.10 -2.10 -4.93
CA THR A 22 24.43 -2.73 -4.96
C THR A 22 24.32 -4.09 -4.28
N ILE A 23 24.48 -5.18 -5.02
CA ILE A 23 24.46 -6.54 -4.48
C ILE A 23 25.88 -6.93 -4.06
N ASN A 24 26.08 -7.26 -2.79
CA ASN A 24 27.37 -7.66 -2.21
C ASN A 24 27.53 -9.19 -2.18
N GLY A 25 26.41 -9.95 -2.18
CA GLY A 25 26.44 -11.40 -2.21
C GLY A 25 25.07 -12.03 -2.12
N ALA A 26 25.01 -13.30 -2.52
CA ALA A 26 23.82 -14.14 -2.39
C ALA A 26 24.22 -15.53 -1.85
N GLN A 27 23.40 -16.11 -0.97
CA GLN A 27 23.63 -17.41 -0.36
C GLN A 27 22.31 -18.14 -0.16
N VAL A 28 22.26 -19.43 -0.48
CA VAL A 28 21.18 -20.30 -0.05
C VAL A 28 21.51 -20.86 1.32
N LEU A 29 20.59 -20.72 2.27
CA LEU A 29 20.75 -21.20 3.63
C LEU A 29 20.20 -22.63 3.71
N LEU A 30 21.10 -23.61 3.70
CA LEU A 30 20.79 -25.05 3.83
C LEU A 30 20.98 -25.53 5.27
N ALA A 31 20.52 -26.75 5.58
CA ALA A 31 20.66 -27.36 6.90
C ALA A 31 22.14 -27.53 7.32
N ASP A 32 23.00 -27.84 6.35
CA ASP A 32 24.45 -28.05 6.55
C ASP A 32 25.27 -26.73 6.51
N GLY A 33 24.59 -25.62 6.36
CA GLY A 33 25.20 -24.28 6.33
C GLY A 33 24.90 -23.49 5.05
N PRO A 34 25.32 -22.22 4.99
CA PRO A 34 25.11 -21.37 3.82
C PRO A 34 26.00 -21.79 2.64
N VAL A 35 25.41 -21.89 1.45
CA VAL A 35 26.10 -22.14 0.18
C VAL A 35 26.01 -20.89 -0.68
N ALA A 36 27.14 -20.41 -1.20
CA ALA A 36 27.18 -19.25 -2.08
C ALA A 36 26.37 -19.52 -3.36
N ALA A 37 25.58 -18.54 -3.76
CA ALA A 37 24.82 -18.55 -5.01
C ALA A 37 25.41 -17.53 -5.99
N GLU A 38 25.71 -17.96 -7.21
CA GLU A 38 26.13 -17.06 -8.25
C GLU A 38 24.95 -16.18 -8.69
N TYR A 39 25.25 -14.94 -9.01
CA TYR A 39 24.23 -14.01 -9.51
C TYR A 39 24.77 -13.19 -10.67
N ARG A 40 23.84 -12.70 -11.49
CA ARG A 40 24.10 -11.76 -12.59
C ARG A 40 22.94 -10.79 -12.73
N PHE A 41 23.20 -9.67 -13.37
CA PHE A 41 22.15 -8.76 -13.78
C PHE A 41 21.74 -9.07 -15.23
N GLY A 42 20.45 -8.99 -15.50
CA GLY A 42 19.89 -9.06 -16.84
C GLY A 42 19.91 -7.72 -17.56
N GLU A 43 19.21 -7.63 -18.66
CA GLU A 43 19.06 -6.39 -19.42
C GLU A 43 18.17 -5.38 -18.67
N GLY A 44 18.75 -4.22 -18.37
CA GLY A 44 18.05 -3.13 -17.69
C GLY A 44 17.06 -2.40 -18.60
N LYS A 45 15.94 -1.96 -18.04
CA LYS A 45 14.96 -1.09 -18.70
C LYS A 45 14.73 0.15 -17.82
N ALA A 46 14.69 1.33 -18.44
CA ALA A 46 14.69 2.61 -17.73
C ALA A 46 13.66 2.73 -16.60
N LEU A 47 12.42 2.28 -16.84
CA LEU A 47 11.34 2.36 -15.85
C LEU A 47 11.25 1.11 -14.95
N MET A 48 11.69 -0.05 -15.46
CA MET A 48 11.55 -1.34 -14.76
C MET A 48 12.77 -1.69 -13.90
N GLY A 49 13.88 -0.96 -14.05
CA GLY A 49 15.16 -1.31 -13.41
C GLY A 49 15.87 -2.47 -14.08
N THR A 50 16.67 -3.20 -13.32
CA THR A 50 17.54 -4.28 -13.83
C THR A 50 17.21 -5.57 -13.08
N PRO A 51 16.82 -6.67 -13.74
CA PRO A 51 16.53 -7.92 -13.06
C PRO A 51 17.82 -8.53 -12.47
N LEU A 52 17.73 -8.94 -11.20
CA LEU A 52 18.74 -9.72 -10.52
C LEU A 52 18.42 -11.20 -10.68
N ILE A 53 19.28 -11.94 -11.36
CA ILE A 53 19.12 -13.36 -11.64
C ILE A 53 20.09 -14.13 -10.75
N ILE A 54 19.57 -15.00 -9.89
CA ILE A 54 20.33 -15.82 -8.95
C ILE A 54 20.25 -17.29 -9.37
N ASN A 55 21.39 -17.91 -9.61
CA ASN A 55 21.49 -19.32 -9.91
C ASN A 55 21.41 -20.12 -8.59
N LEU A 56 20.47 -21.07 -8.53
CA LEU A 56 20.40 -21.98 -7.39
C LEU A 56 21.55 -22.98 -7.43
N PRO A 57 22.33 -23.14 -6.35
CA PRO A 57 23.37 -24.16 -6.28
C PRO A 57 22.74 -25.56 -6.35
N SER A 58 23.50 -26.53 -6.87
CA SER A 58 23.04 -27.91 -7.06
C SER A 58 22.46 -28.55 -5.80
N GLU A 59 23.00 -28.21 -4.66
CA GLU A 59 22.59 -28.66 -3.32
C GLU A 59 21.19 -28.17 -2.92
N ALA A 60 20.74 -27.04 -3.48
CA ALA A 60 19.42 -26.47 -3.26
C ALA A 60 18.36 -27.01 -4.23
N LEU A 61 18.76 -27.58 -5.36
CA LEU A 61 17.82 -28.04 -6.39
C LEU A 61 16.85 -29.13 -5.94
N PRO A 62 17.21 -30.06 -5.03
CA PRO A 62 16.25 -31.06 -4.51
C PRO A 62 15.18 -30.45 -3.59
N ALA A 63 15.43 -29.30 -2.97
CA ALA A 63 14.52 -28.70 -2.00
C ALA A 63 13.36 -27.98 -2.71
N GLN A 64 12.13 -28.24 -2.27
CA GLN A 64 10.96 -27.51 -2.71
C GLN A 64 10.86 -26.13 -2.02
N GLN A 65 11.30 -26.04 -0.77
CA GLN A 65 11.41 -24.80 -0.01
C GLN A 65 12.87 -24.55 0.36
N PHE A 66 13.29 -23.30 0.31
CA PHE A 66 14.65 -22.89 0.68
C PHE A 66 14.62 -21.43 1.14
N ARG A 67 15.71 -21.05 1.81
CA ARG A 67 15.93 -19.67 2.27
C ARG A 67 17.10 -19.08 1.49
N LEU A 68 16.86 -17.91 0.91
CA LEU A 68 17.87 -17.15 0.16
C LEU A 68 18.21 -15.88 0.93
N LYS A 69 19.48 -15.72 1.29
CA LYS A 69 20.03 -14.49 1.85
C LYS A 69 20.66 -13.66 0.71
N ILE A 70 20.28 -12.41 0.61
CA ILE A 70 20.90 -11.41 -0.26
C ILE A 70 21.50 -10.34 0.65
N ASP A 71 22.78 -10.03 0.47
CA ASP A 71 23.47 -8.91 1.10
C ASP A 71 23.57 -7.78 0.08
N TYR A 72 23.04 -6.62 0.41
CA TYR A 72 22.94 -5.50 -0.51
C TYR A 72 22.91 -4.15 0.20
N ALA A 73 23.13 -3.08 -0.57
CA ALA A 73 22.98 -1.71 -0.14
C ALA A 73 22.04 -0.96 -1.10
N THR A 74 21.26 -0.03 -0.53
CA THR A 74 20.45 0.91 -1.30
C THR A 74 21.29 2.05 -1.82
N SER A 75 20.81 2.70 -2.88
CA SER A 75 21.43 3.89 -3.46
C SER A 75 20.78 5.17 -2.93
N PRO A 76 21.52 6.30 -2.83
CA PRO A 76 20.92 7.61 -2.67
C PRO A 76 19.93 8.01 -3.78
N ALA A 77 20.00 7.32 -4.94
CA ALA A 77 19.09 7.49 -6.06
C ALA A 77 17.84 6.57 -5.96
N SER A 78 17.64 5.87 -4.83
CA SER A 78 16.43 5.06 -4.62
C SER A 78 15.18 5.90 -4.90
N THR A 79 14.30 5.37 -5.74
CA THR A 79 13.03 6.06 -6.08
C THR A 79 11.97 5.91 -5.00
N ALA A 80 12.15 4.95 -4.07
CA ALA A 80 11.24 4.74 -2.96
C ALA A 80 11.66 5.50 -1.69
N LEU A 81 12.96 5.62 -1.41
CA LEU A 81 13.43 6.18 -0.14
C LEU A 81 13.69 7.68 -0.24
N GLN A 82 13.02 8.45 0.59
CA GLN A 82 13.29 9.88 0.74
C GLN A 82 14.00 10.16 2.06
N TRP A 83 15.15 10.80 1.97
CA TRP A 83 15.99 11.19 3.09
C TRP A 83 15.95 12.71 3.25
N LEU A 84 15.33 13.18 4.33
CA LEU A 84 15.17 14.60 4.61
C LEU A 84 16.18 15.04 5.67
N PRO A 85 17.02 16.05 5.37
CA PRO A 85 17.84 16.66 6.41
C PRO A 85 16.95 17.40 7.41
N ALA A 86 17.49 17.64 8.62
CA ALA A 86 16.75 18.23 9.72
C ALA A 86 16.00 19.54 9.36
N ASN A 87 16.57 20.38 8.51
CA ASN A 87 15.96 21.66 8.12
C ASN A 87 14.71 21.52 7.22
N LEU A 88 14.36 20.31 6.78
CA LEU A 88 13.14 19.99 6.03
C LEU A 88 12.09 19.23 6.85
N THR A 89 12.34 19.05 8.16
CA THR A 89 11.41 18.44 9.12
C THR A 89 10.74 19.52 9.98
N ALA A 90 9.61 19.21 10.61
CA ALA A 90 8.83 20.19 11.36
C ALA A 90 9.61 20.76 12.55
N GLY A 91 10.36 19.91 13.27
CA GLY A 91 11.18 20.34 14.41
C GLY A 91 12.51 20.98 14.03
N GLY A 92 12.98 20.80 12.81
CA GLY A 92 14.25 21.36 12.33
C GLY A 92 15.52 20.82 13.01
N LYS A 93 15.42 19.72 13.79
CA LYS A 93 16.51 19.22 14.66
C LYS A 93 17.03 17.85 14.27
N HIS A 94 16.14 16.97 13.80
CA HIS A 94 16.47 15.60 13.46
C HIS A 94 16.12 15.32 11.99
N PRO A 95 16.88 14.46 11.31
CA PRO A 95 16.49 14.01 9.98
C PRO A 95 15.27 13.09 10.04
N LEU A 96 14.60 12.93 8.92
CA LEU A 96 13.52 11.98 8.75
C LEU A 96 13.69 11.23 7.42
N MET A 97 13.44 9.93 7.44
CA MET A 97 13.39 9.10 6.24
C MET A 97 12.02 8.44 6.15
N PHE A 98 11.47 8.35 4.95
CA PHE A 98 10.29 7.55 4.66
C PHE A 98 10.40 6.86 3.30
N SER A 99 9.62 5.81 3.13
CA SER A 99 9.50 5.11 1.84
C SER A 99 8.16 5.43 1.16
N GLN A 100 8.16 5.40 -0.17
CA GLN A 100 6.96 5.38 -1.02
C GLN A 100 7.17 4.33 -2.11
N SER A 101 6.53 3.18 -1.98
CA SER A 101 6.81 2.02 -2.83
C SER A 101 5.83 1.83 -3.99
N GLN A 102 4.65 2.45 -3.97
CA GLN A 102 3.68 2.41 -5.07
C GLN A 102 4.20 3.24 -6.27
N ALA A 103 4.10 2.80 -7.52
CA ALA A 103 3.51 1.53 -7.95
C ALA A 103 4.52 0.36 -7.94
N ILE A 104 5.79 0.59 -8.38
CA ILE A 104 6.84 -0.42 -8.57
C ILE A 104 8.20 0.08 -8.05
N HIS A 105 8.19 0.83 -6.94
CA HIS A 105 9.41 1.41 -6.37
C HIS A 105 10.01 0.58 -5.24
N ALA A 106 9.31 -0.45 -4.72
CA ALA A 106 9.85 -1.35 -3.69
C ALA A 106 11.19 -1.97 -4.13
N ARG A 107 11.36 -2.28 -5.41
CA ARG A 107 12.60 -2.78 -6.02
C ARG A 107 13.81 -1.86 -5.89
N SER A 108 13.61 -0.60 -5.52
CA SER A 108 14.72 0.34 -5.34
C SER A 108 15.30 0.34 -3.92
N TRP A 109 14.69 -0.46 -3.01
CA TRP A 109 15.21 -0.62 -1.66
C TRP A 109 15.21 -2.06 -1.14
N ILE A 110 14.45 -2.96 -1.79
CA ILE A 110 14.46 -4.40 -1.51
C ILE A 110 14.51 -5.17 -2.83
N PRO A 111 15.44 -6.13 -3.02
CA PRO A 111 15.37 -7.05 -4.16
C PRO A 111 14.22 -8.03 -3.93
N LEU A 112 13.16 -7.98 -4.74
CA LEU A 112 11.95 -8.80 -4.60
C LEU A 112 11.20 -8.93 -5.92
N GLN A 113 10.10 -9.68 -5.95
CA GLN A 113 9.18 -9.69 -7.07
C GLN A 113 8.19 -8.53 -6.90
N ASP A 114 8.47 -7.41 -7.56
CA ASP A 114 7.77 -6.13 -7.35
C ASP A 114 6.55 -5.99 -8.26
N THR A 115 5.51 -6.69 -7.90
CA THR A 115 4.22 -6.71 -8.60
C THR A 115 3.10 -6.89 -7.57
N PRO A 116 1.93 -6.25 -7.75
CA PRO A 116 0.80 -6.45 -6.86
C PRO A 116 0.26 -7.89 -6.87
N ALA A 117 0.58 -8.68 -7.91
CA ALA A 117 0.20 -10.09 -7.99
C ALA A 117 0.91 -11.01 -6.99
N VAL A 118 2.01 -10.58 -6.38
CA VAL A 118 2.78 -11.36 -5.42
C VAL A 118 2.61 -10.80 -4.02
N ARG A 119 2.09 -11.62 -3.11
CA ARG A 119 1.89 -11.25 -1.70
C ARG A 119 2.91 -11.95 -0.83
N ILE A 120 3.44 -11.23 0.13
CA ILE A 120 4.48 -11.70 1.07
C ILE A 120 4.13 -11.32 2.51
N THR A 121 4.52 -12.15 3.46
CA THR A 121 4.67 -11.79 4.87
C THR A 121 6.11 -11.40 5.13
N TYR A 122 6.38 -10.60 6.17
CA TYR A 122 7.75 -10.24 6.49
C TYR A 122 7.99 -10.04 7.99
N GLU A 123 9.25 -10.19 8.35
CA GLU A 123 9.81 -9.77 9.62
C GLU A 123 11.00 -8.83 9.33
N ALA A 124 11.17 -7.82 10.18
CA ALA A 124 12.26 -6.87 10.04
C ALA A 124 12.89 -6.53 11.39
N THR A 125 14.20 -6.29 11.37
CA THR A 125 14.93 -5.64 12.46
C THR A 125 15.62 -4.42 11.89
N ILE A 126 15.33 -3.25 12.46
CA ILE A 126 15.81 -1.94 12.00
C ILE A 126 16.70 -1.35 13.07
N SER A 127 17.93 -1.01 12.70
CA SER A 127 18.87 -0.29 13.57
C SER A 127 18.96 1.17 13.17
N THR A 128 18.81 2.07 14.13
CA THR A 128 18.81 3.53 13.94
C THR A 128 19.65 4.20 15.03
N PRO A 129 19.99 5.49 14.89
CA PRO A 129 20.39 6.30 16.04
C PRO A 129 19.33 6.22 17.17
N PRO A 130 19.73 6.08 18.45
CA PRO A 130 18.80 5.80 19.54
C PRO A 130 17.78 6.93 19.82
N GLU A 131 18.02 8.14 19.33
CA GLU A 131 17.08 9.26 19.41
C GLU A 131 15.96 9.21 18.36
N LEU A 132 16.05 8.33 17.35
CA LEU A 132 15.05 8.17 16.30
C LEU A 132 14.20 6.92 16.51
N LEU A 133 12.92 7.02 16.21
CA LEU A 133 11.99 5.90 16.19
C LEU A 133 11.84 5.40 14.75
N ALA A 134 11.86 4.07 14.58
CA ALA A 134 11.42 3.42 13.35
C ALA A 134 9.98 2.93 13.49
N VAL A 135 9.20 3.02 12.42
CA VAL A 135 7.87 2.40 12.27
C VAL A 135 7.76 1.78 10.88
N MET A 136 6.94 0.74 10.73
CA MET A 136 6.74 0.05 9.45
C MET A 136 5.24 -0.27 9.23
N SER A 137 4.86 -0.60 8.00
CA SER A 137 3.57 -1.22 7.67
C SER A 137 3.50 -2.64 8.25
N ALA A 138 3.51 -2.75 9.57
CA ALA A 138 3.59 -3.99 10.34
C ALA A 138 3.01 -3.78 11.74
N ASN A 139 3.19 -4.75 12.61
CA ASN A 139 2.89 -4.60 14.02
C ASN A 139 3.84 -3.56 14.62
N ASN A 140 3.33 -2.38 14.95
CA ASN A 140 4.04 -1.37 15.74
C ASN A 140 3.50 -1.41 17.17
N ASP A 141 4.39 -1.50 18.15
CA ASP A 141 4.00 -1.32 19.56
C ASP A 141 4.16 0.17 19.92
N PRO A 142 3.05 0.90 20.18
CA PRO A 142 3.09 2.31 20.54
C PRO A 142 3.92 2.63 21.79
N LEU A 143 4.13 1.62 22.64
CA LEU A 143 4.90 1.74 23.88
C LEU A 143 6.37 1.37 23.72
N THR A 144 6.81 1.03 22.52
CA THR A 144 8.21 0.67 22.25
C THR A 144 9.16 1.80 22.68
N PRO A 145 10.10 1.53 23.60
CA PRO A 145 11.08 2.54 24.00
C PRO A 145 12.06 2.83 22.85
N ARG A 146 12.55 4.07 22.81
CA ARG A 146 13.62 4.43 21.86
C ARG A 146 14.92 3.75 22.27
N SER A 147 15.26 2.68 21.59
CA SER A 147 16.45 1.85 21.84
C SER A 147 17.49 1.94 20.73
N GLY A 148 17.09 2.42 19.56
CA GLY A 148 17.89 2.33 18.34
C GLY A 148 17.83 0.97 17.67
N GLU A 149 17.08 0.01 18.19
CA GLU A 149 16.81 -1.28 17.57
C GLU A 149 15.32 -1.63 17.71
N TYR A 150 14.66 -1.90 16.58
CA TYR A 150 13.23 -2.12 16.48
C TYR A 150 12.94 -3.37 15.66
N THR A 151 11.97 -4.18 16.13
CA THR A 151 11.56 -5.41 15.43
C THR A 151 10.11 -5.30 14.99
N PHE A 152 9.82 -5.78 13.78
CA PHE A 152 8.51 -5.71 13.16
C PHE A 152 8.11 -7.07 12.61
N VAL A 153 6.82 -7.37 12.68
CA VAL A 153 6.22 -8.56 12.08
C VAL A 153 4.97 -8.15 11.32
N MET A 154 4.88 -8.54 10.05
CA MET A 154 3.69 -8.43 9.22
C MET A 154 3.21 -9.84 8.87
N PRO A 155 2.28 -10.40 9.65
CA PRO A 155 1.83 -11.77 9.48
C PRO A 155 0.81 -11.94 8.34
N GLN A 156 0.09 -10.85 7.99
CA GLN A 156 -0.81 -10.85 6.86
C GLN A 156 -0.01 -10.69 5.55
N PRO A 157 -0.34 -11.49 4.51
CA PRO A 157 0.36 -11.36 3.24
C PRO A 157 -0.06 -10.08 2.50
N ILE A 158 0.91 -9.25 2.16
CA ILE A 158 0.72 -7.98 1.44
C ILE A 158 1.54 -7.93 0.15
N PRO A 159 1.10 -7.21 -0.89
CA PRO A 159 1.95 -6.92 -2.04
C PRO A 159 3.10 -5.99 -1.68
N SER A 160 4.16 -6.03 -2.49
CA SER A 160 5.41 -5.29 -2.25
C SER A 160 5.23 -3.77 -2.11
N TYR A 161 4.31 -3.18 -2.87
CA TYR A 161 4.10 -1.73 -2.87
C TYR A 161 3.54 -1.19 -1.54
N LEU A 162 2.98 -2.07 -0.71
CA LEU A 162 2.47 -1.76 0.63
C LEU A 162 3.51 -1.93 1.75
N MET A 163 4.72 -2.37 1.41
CA MET A 163 5.82 -2.36 2.37
C MET A 163 6.31 -0.94 2.58
N ALA A 164 6.17 -0.45 3.80
CA ALA A 164 6.56 0.91 4.16
C ALA A 164 7.42 0.95 5.42
N ILE A 165 8.31 1.93 5.47
CA ILE A 165 9.17 2.24 6.61
C ILE A 165 9.29 3.76 6.76
N SER A 166 9.31 4.22 7.99
CA SER A 166 9.77 5.57 8.32
C SER A 166 10.66 5.56 9.55
N VAL A 167 11.64 6.45 9.56
CA VAL A 167 12.57 6.65 10.68
C VAL A 167 12.71 8.15 10.93
N GLY A 168 12.39 8.59 12.14
CA GLY A 168 12.43 10.01 12.49
C GLY A 168 12.26 10.30 13.97
N ASN A 169 12.27 11.58 14.31
CA ASN A 169 11.91 12.03 15.65
C ASN A 169 10.38 12.11 15.79
N ILE A 170 9.71 10.98 15.63
CA ILE A 170 8.25 10.85 15.67
C ILE A 170 7.79 10.30 17.01
N PHE A 171 6.59 10.69 17.43
CA PHE A 171 5.95 10.28 18.69
C PHE A 171 4.54 9.78 18.40
N PHE A 172 4.07 8.88 19.23
CA PHE A 172 2.73 8.33 19.17
C PHE A 172 1.76 9.09 20.09
N ALA A 173 0.52 9.26 19.63
CA ALA A 173 -0.63 9.61 20.44
C ALA A 173 -1.84 8.75 20.08
N PRO A 174 -2.59 8.22 21.07
CA PRO A 174 -3.79 7.42 20.79
C PRO A 174 -4.91 8.33 20.26
N LEU A 175 -5.71 7.80 19.32
CA LEU A 175 -6.97 8.38 18.85
C LEU A 175 -8.16 7.57 19.36
N GLY A 176 -7.97 6.29 19.65
CA GLY A 176 -8.94 5.37 20.20
C GLY A 176 -8.28 4.11 20.76
N GLU A 177 -9.05 3.03 20.90
CA GLU A 177 -8.55 1.75 21.42
C GLU A 177 -7.57 1.10 20.42
N ASP A 178 -7.97 1.05 19.15
CA ASP A 178 -7.23 0.40 18.08
C ASP A 178 -6.62 1.36 17.06
N THR A 179 -6.68 2.68 17.34
CA THR A 179 -6.20 3.72 16.44
C THR A 179 -5.27 4.70 17.13
N GLY A 180 -4.36 5.28 16.35
CA GLY A 180 -3.45 6.31 16.84
C GLY A 180 -2.77 7.09 15.72
N VAL A 181 -1.95 8.06 16.10
CA VAL A 181 -1.18 8.85 15.15
C VAL A 181 0.26 9.00 15.60
N TYR A 182 1.16 8.79 14.67
CA TYR A 182 2.57 9.13 14.78
C TYR A 182 2.82 10.46 14.06
N ALA A 183 3.55 11.37 14.70
CA ALA A 183 3.97 12.63 14.10
C ALA A 183 5.24 13.16 14.77
N GLU A 184 5.90 14.13 14.14
CA GLU A 184 6.90 14.94 14.83
C GLU A 184 6.23 15.70 15.98
N PRO A 185 6.94 15.99 17.11
CA PRO A 185 6.35 16.61 18.31
C PRO A 185 5.57 17.90 18.01
N GLU A 186 6.06 18.68 17.07
CA GLU A 186 5.49 19.97 16.65
C GLU A 186 4.13 19.85 15.95
N LEU A 187 3.80 18.66 15.41
CA LEU A 187 2.56 18.38 14.68
C LEU A 187 1.60 17.49 15.47
N LEU A 188 2.05 16.86 16.56
CA LEU A 188 1.31 15.79 17.23
C LEU A 188 -0.04 16.26 17.79
N GLU A 189 -0.09 17.41 18.44
CA GLU A 189 -1.33 17.97 19.03
C GLU A 189 -2.35 18.30 17.92
N ALA A 190 -1.90 18.94 16.83
CA ALA A 190 -2.75 19.23 15.68
C ALA A 190 -3.27 17.95 15.02
N SER A 191 -2.42 16.93 14.92
CA SER A 191 -2.81 15.62 14.35
C SER A 191 -3.89 14.92 15.18
N VAL A 192 -3.75 14.92 16.50
CA VAL A 192 -4.77 14.37 17.42
C VAL A 192 -6.11 15.09 17.27
N PHE A 193 -6.09 16.42 17.15
CA PHE A 193 -7.30 17.20 16.94
C PHE A 193 -7.95 16.87 15.59
N GLU A 194 -7.17 16.90 14.52
CA GLU A 194 -7.69 16.74 13.15
C GLU A 194 -8.26 15.33 12.92
N PHE A 195 -7.60 14.30 13.45
CA PHE A 195 -7.92 12.89 13.17
C PHE A 195 -8.70 12.20 14.30
N ALA A 196 -9.34 12.98 15.18
CA ALA A 196 -10.04 12.43 16.35
C ALA A 196 -11.17 11.45 16.01
N ASP A 197 -11.76 11.54 14.82
CA ASP A 197 -12.88 10.68 14.41
C ASP A 197 -12.42 9.32 13.82
N THR A 198 -11.09 9.05 13.76
CA THR A 198 -10.52 7.84 13.13
C THR A 198 -11.03 6.54 13.78
N GLN A 199 -11.21 6.49 15.10
CA GLN A 199 -11.74 5.30 15.77
C GLN A 199 -13.19 5.02 15.36
N GLU A 200 -14.01 6.07 15.31
CA GLU A 200 -15.40 5.96 14.86
C GLU A 200 -15.47 5.53 13.39
N MET A 201 -14.57 6.07 12.54
CA MET A 201 -14.45 5.63 11.15
C MET A 201 -14.15 4.14 11.05
N LEU A 202 -13.22 3.62 11.86
CA LEU A 202 -12.87 2.20 11.88
C LEU A 202 -14.09 1.33 12.27
N GLU A 203 -14.79 1.68 13.33
CA GLU A 203 -15.96 0.94 13.82
C GLU A 203 -17.12 0.94 12.80
N GLN A 204 -17.36 2.08 12.15
CA GLN A 204 -18.40 2.17 11.10
C GLN A 204 -17.98 1.44 9.83
N ALA A 205 -16.70 1.47 9.46
CA ALA A 205 -16.20 0.73 8.31
C ALA A 205 -16.32 -0.79 8.52
N GLU A 206 -16.03 -1.30 9.72
CA GLU A 206 -16.27 -2.71 10.07
C GLU A 206 -17.75 -3.09 9.96
N ALA A 207 -18.64 -2.20 10.42
CA ALA A 207 -20.09 -2.43 10.33
C ALA A 207 -20.61 -2.45 8.88
N LEU A 208 -19.98 -1.68 7.98
CA LEU A 208 -20.37 -1.58 6.57
C LEU A 208 -19.74 -2.67 5.69
N PHE A 209 -18.46 -2.99 5.90
CA PHE A 209 -17.65 -3.74 4.94
C PHE A 209 -17.17 -5.09 5.47
N GLY A 210 -17.37 -5.39 6.74
CA GLY A 210 -16.88 -6.60 7.40
C GLY A 210 -15.65 -6.34 8.26
N PRO A 211 -15.08 -7.38 8.91
CA PRO A 211 -14.05 -7.23 9.93
C PRO A 211 -12.77 -6.57 9.38
N TYR A 212 -12.14 -5.75 10.21
CA TYR A 212 -10.83 -5.17 9.94
C TYR A 212 -9.72 -6.20 10.25
N GLU A 213 -9.14 -6.78 9.22
CA GLU A 213 -8.23 -7.93 9.32
C GLU A 213 -6.77 -7.56 9.73
N TRP A 214 -6.50 -6.29 9.99
CA TRP A 214 -5.13 -5.79 10.13
C TRP A 214 -4.71 -5.52 11.58
N GLY A 215 -5.61 -5.60 12.56
CA GLY A 215 -5.33 -5.31 13.98
C GLY A 215 -5.46 -3.82 14.29
N ARG A 216 -4.36 -3.10 14.53
CA ARG A 216 -4.41 -1.64 14.74
C ARG A 216 -4.40 -0.89 13.40
N TYR A 217 -5.08 0.26 13.38
CA TYR A 217 -5.00 1.25 12.31
C TYR A 217 -4.38 2.53 12.83
N ASP A 218 -3.15 2.78 12.50
CA ASP A 218 -2.44 4.00 12.91
C ASP A 218 -2.12 4.87 11.68
N LEU A 219 -1.95 6.17 11.93
CA LEU A 219 -1.58 7.17 10.93
C LEU A 219 -0.14 7.64 11.17
N LEU A 220 0.58 8.02 10.12
CA LEU A 220 1.85 8.72 10.23
C LEU A 220 1.81 10.00 9.42
N VAL A 221 1.87 11.15 10.11
CA VAL A 221 2.00 12.45 9.46
C VAL A 221 3.45 12.65 9.01
N LEU A 222 3.63 12.78 7.71
CA LEU A 222 4.92 12.96 7.05
C LEU A 222 5.22 14.45 6.80
N PRO A 223 6.49 14.80 6.51
CA PRO A 223 6.83 16.14 6.05
C PRO A 223 6.16 16.53 4.71
N PRO A 224 6.09 17.84 4.38
CA PRO A 224 5.44 18.35 3.15
C PRO A 224 6.02 17.83 1.82
N SER A 225 7.17 17.16 1.86
CA SER A 225 7.76 16.52 0.68
C SER A 225 7.05 15.20 0.29
N PHE A 226 6.17 14.66 1.16
CA PHE A 226 5.34 13.52 0.81
C PHE A 226 4.38 13.92 -0.32
N PRO A 227 4.38 13.21 -1.47
CA PRO A 227 3.79 13.72 -2.70
C PRO A 227 2.28 13.49 -2.82
N TYR A 228 1.67 12.71 -1.93
CA TYR A 228 0.26 12.31 -2.00
C TYR A 228 -0.55 12.87 -0.82
N GLY A 229 -1.88 12.76 -0.89
CA GLY A 229 -2.78 13.03 0.24
C GLY A 229 -2.58 12.02 1.35
N GLY A 230 -2.63 10.76 0.98
CA GLY A 230 -2.36 9.60 1.82
C GLY A 230 -1.66 8.48 1.06
N MET A 231 -1.37 7.40 1.78
CA MET A 231 -0.90 6.12 1.25
C MET A 231 -1.36 5.00 2.17
N GLU A 232 -2.01 4.03 1.60
CA GLU A 232 -2.76 2.95 2.23
C GLU A 232 -1.90 1.84 2.87
N ASN A 233 -0.70 2.12 3.33
CA ASN A 233 0.14 1.08 3.94
C ASN A 233 -0.60 0.40 5.10
N PRO A 234 -0.80 -0.93 5.08
CA PRO A 234 -1.57 -1.62 6.10
C PRO A 234 -1.05 -1.34 7.51
N ARG A 235 -1.95 -1.08 8.46
CA ARG A 235 -1.67 -0.76 9.86
C ARG A 235 -1.03 0.62 10.09
N LEU A 236 -0.54 1.31 9.04
CA LEU A 236 0.18 2.58 9.15
C LEU A 236 0.02 3.43 7.88
N SER A 237 -1.15 4.05 7.70
CA SER A 237 -1.34 4.96 6.57
C SER A 237 -0.44 6.19 6.69
N PHE A 238 0.25 6.53 5.61
CA PHE A 238 1.05 7.75 5.55
C PHE A 238 0.17 8.92 5.11
N ILE A 239 0.32 10.06 5.78
CA ILE A 239 -0.58 11.21 5.63
C ILE A 239 0.24 12.48 5.40
N THR A 240 -0.20 13.30 4.44
CA THR A 240 0.37 14.64 4.21
C THR A 240 0.00 15.59 5.36
N PRO A 241 0.92 16.47 5.81
CA PRO A 241 0.60 17.46 6.82
C PRO A 241 -0.36 18.55 6.33
N SER A 242 -0.65 18.60 5.02
CA SER A 242 -1.63 19.53 4.43
C SER A 242 -3.06 19.26 4.91
N LEU A 243 -3.33 18.06 5.46
CA LEU A 243 -4.64 17.74 6.05
C LEU A 243 -4.85 18.39 7.43
N LEU A 244 -3.82 18.90 8.07
CA LEU A 244 -3.92 19.59 9.37
C LEU A 244 -4.49 21.01 9.20
N ALA A 245 -5.72 21.11 8.68
CA ALA A 245 -6.42 22.35 8.39
C ALA A 245 -6.94 23.04 9.65
N GLY A 246 -7.14 22.31 10.74
CA GLY A 246 -7.63 22.81 12.03
C GLY A 246 -9.16 22.86 12.14
N ASP A 247 -9.88 22.25 11.19
CA ASP A 247 -11.35 22.26 11.15
C ASP A 247 -11.97 20.92 10.72
N ARG A 248 -11.14 19.87 10.52
CA ARG A 248 -11.52 18.54 10.07
C ARG A 248 -12.20 18.50 8.68
N SER A 249 -12.01 19.53 7.87
CA SER A 249 -12.63 19.62 6.55
C SER A 249 -12.06 18.62 5.54
N LEU A 250 -10.83 18.14 5.75
CA LEU A 250 -10.09 17.27 4.82
C LEU A 250 -9.99 15.80 5.27
N VAL A 251 -10.78 15.39 6.26
CA VAL A 251 -10.71 14.04 6.84
C VAL A 251 -11.27 12.93 5.95
N SER A 252 -11.91 13.27 4.82
CA SER A 252 -12.30 12.27 3.81
C SER A 252 -11.09 11.47 3.29
N VAL A 253 -9.90 12.06 3.25
CA VAL A 253 -8.67 11.33 2.94
C VAL A 253 -8.40 10.22 3.96
N ILE A 254 -8.66 10.45 5.27
CA ILE A 254 -8.51 9.38 6.28
C ILE A 254 -9.51 8.25 6.04
N ALA A 255 -10.76 8.59 5.68
CA ALA A 255 -11.77 7.60 5.32
C ALA A 255 -11.36 6.81 4.07
N HIS A 256 -10.73 7.46 3.08
CA HIS A 256 -10.17 6.84 1.88
C HIS A 256 -9.06 5.84 2.23
N GLU A 257 -8.03 6.29 2.97
CA GLU A 257 -6.91 5.42 3.36
C GLU A 257 -7.35 4.25 4.25
N LEU A 258 -8.34 4.45 5.10
CA LEU A 258 -8.93 3.38 5.89
C LEU A 258 -9.71 2.38 5.02
N ALA A 259 -10.50 2.86 4.06
CA ALA A 259 -11.29 2.02 3.15
C ALA A 259 -10.42 1.10 2.28
N HIS A 260 -9.19 1.51 1.98
CA HIS A 260 -8.20 0.65 1.36
C HIS A 260 -7.93 -0.64 2.14
N SER A 261 -8.23 -0.70 3.43
CA SER A 261 -8.09 -1.93 4.22
C SER A 261 -8.91 -3.08 3.67
N TRP A 262 -10.00 -2.82 2.96
CA TRP A 262 -10.82 -3.80 2.23
C TRP A 262 -10.49 -3.82 0.75
N SER A 263 -10.49 -2.66 0.10
CA SER A 263 -10.19 -2.52 -1.32
C SER A 263 -8.76 -2.02 -1.53
N GLY A 264 -7.93 -2.79 -2.21
CA GLY A 264 -6.49 -2.53 -2.38
C GLY A 264 -5.63 -3.41 -1.48
N ASN A 265 -5.90 -3.48 -0.20
CA ASN A 265 -5.09 -4.24 0.75
C ASN A 265 -5.59 -5.67 0.95
N LEU A 266 -6.85 -5.87 1.36
CA LEU A 266 -7.44 -7.20 1.53
C LEU A 266 -7.61 -7.89 0.18
N VAL A 267 -8.30 -7.22 -0.75
CA VAL A 267 -8.45 -7.65 -2.14
C VAL A 267 -7.66 -6.68 -3.02
N THR A 268 -6.58 -7.16 -3.63
CA THR A 268 -5.65 -6.32 -4.38
C THR A 268 -5.86 -6.51 -5.90
N ASN A 269 -5.70 -5.46 -6.68
CA ASN A 269 -5.62 -5.53 -8.14
C ASN A 269 -4.40 -6.39 -8.57
N ALA A 270 -4.59 -7.36 -9.46
CA ALA A 270 -3.51 -8.25 -9.90
C ALA A 270 -2.44 -7.52 -10.74
N THR A 271 -2.84 -6.49 -11.45
CA THR A 271 -1.95 -5.63 -12.26
C THR A 271 -2.33 -4.17 -12.10
N TRP A 272 -1.42 -3.26 -12.43
CA TRP A 272 -1.72 -1.82 -12.39
C TRP A 272 -2.75 -1.38 -13.43
N ARG A 273 -2.98 -2.17 -14.48
CA ARG A 273 -4.11 -2.01 -15.40
C ARG A 273 -5.47 -2.10 -14.68
N ASP A 274 -5.53 -2.91 -13.65
CA ASP A 274 -6.73 -3.17 -12.86
C ASP A 274 -6.87 -2.22 -11.65
N GLY A 275 -6.11 -1.12 -11.62
CA GLY A 275 -6.01 -0.18 -10.50
C GLY A 275 -7.34 0.46 -10.06
N TRP A 276 -8.37 0.48 -10.91
CA TRP A 276 -9.70 0.95 -10.51
C TRP A 276 -10.37 0.03 -9.48
N LEU A 277 -10.01 -1.26 -9.44
CA LEU A 277 -10.44 -2.19 -8.37
C LEU A 277 -9.82 -1.84 -7.01
N ASN A 278 -8.74 -1.10 -7.01
CA ASN A 278 -8.15 -0.50 -5.83
C ASN A 278 -8.80 0.87 -5.58
N GLU A 279 -8.50 1.87 -6.37
CA GLU A 279 -8.83 3.26 -6.12
C GLU A 279 -10.32 3.61 -6.31
N GLY A 280 -10.95 3.08 -7.36
CA GLY A 280 -12.36 3.36 -7.65
C GLY A 280 -13.31 2.70 -6.67
N MET A 281 -12.99 1.49 -6.24
CA MET A 281 -13.77 0.82 -5.19
C MET A 281 -13.56 1.52 -3.85
N THR A 282 -12.34 1.91 -3.51
CA THR A 282 -12.03 2.66 -2.30
C THR A 282 -12.74 4.01 -2.26
N SER A 283 -12.78 4.75 -3.38
CA SER A 283 -13.55 6.01 -3.46
C SER A 283 -15.04 5.81 -3.21
N TYR A 284 -15.62 4.68 -3.66
CA TYR A 284 -17.01 4.33 -3.34
C TYR A 284 -17.16 4.00 -1.85
N LEU A 285 -16.26 3.22 -1.25
CA LEU A 285 -16.31 2.89 0.18
C LEU A 285 -16.08 4.13 1.07
N GLU A 286 -15.15 5.01 0.69
CA GLU A 286 -14.94 6.32 1.32
C GLU A 286 -16.26 7.10 1.41
N ALA A 287 -16.96 7.27 0.29
CA ALA A 287 -18.21 7.99 0.23
C ALA A 287 -19.28 7.35 1.13
N ARG A 288 -19.37 6.01 1.17
CA ARG A 288 -20.28 5.28 2.06
C ARG A 288 -19.94 5.50 3.53
N LEU A 289 -18.67 5.51 3.90
CA LEU A 289 -18.20 5.78 5.25
C LEU A 289 -18.48 7.24 5.66
N MET A 290 -18.17 8.19 4.78
CA MET A 290 -18.42 9.62 5.01
C MET A 290 -19.93 9.94 5.17
N GLU A 291 -20.80 9.21 4.45
CA GLU A 291 -22.27 9.35 4.60
C GLU A 291 -22.73 8.96 6.01
N VAL A 292 -22.11 7.94 6.63
CA VAL A 292 -22.49 7.49 7.98
C VAL A 292 -21.89 8.37 9.07
N ILE A 293 -20.64 8.83 8.91
CA ILE A 293 -19.93 9.62 9.94
C ILE A 293 -20.42 11.07 9.98
N TYR A 294 -20.70 11.67 8.83
CA TYR A 294 -21.07 13.07 8.72
C TYR A 294 -22.50 13.24 8.24
N ASP A 295 -22.72 13.31 6.94
CA ASP A 295 -24.05 13.34 6.36
C ASP A 295 -24.00 13.13 4.82
N LYS A 296 -25.17 12.82 4.26
CA LYS A 296 -25.32 12.59 2.83
C LYS A 296 -25.11 13.85 1.99
N ASP A 297 -25.49 15.01 2.49
CA ASP A 297 -25.41 16.27 1.72
C ASP A 297 -23.93 16.62 1.44
N ARG A 298 -23.05 16.43 2.43
CA ARG A 298 -21.61 16.58 2.28
C ARG A 298 -21.05 15.64 1.21
N VAL A 299 -21.41 14.36 1.25
CA VAL A 299 -20.98 13.36 0.26
C VAL A 299 -21.47 13.72 -1.15
N ASP A 300 -22.73 14.16 -1.28
CA ASP A 300 -23.30 14.57 -2.56
C ASP A 300 -22.54 15.80 -3.15
N GLU A 301 -22.13 16.76 -2.30
CA GLU A 301 -21.30 17.89 -2.72
C GLU A 301 -19.91 17.45 -3.21
N GLU A 302 -19.23 16.57 -2.46
CA GLU A 302 -17.92 16.03 -2.84
C GLU A 302 -18.01 15.23 -4.16
N ARG A 303 -19.05 14.42 -4.34
CA ARG A 303 -19.33 13.68 -5.58
C ARG A 303 -19.57 14.61 -6.80
N VAL A 304 -20.27 15.72 -6.61
CA VAL A 304 -20.44 16.70 -7.69
C VAL A 304 -19.11 17.31 -8.13
N LEU A 305 -18.21 17.59 -7.17
CA LEU A 305 -16.88 18.11 -7.48
C LEU A 305 -16.03 17.06 -8.21
N SER A 306 -16.01 15.82 -7.72
CA SER A 306 -15.33 14.70 -8.36
C SER A 306 -15.83 14.43 -9.78
N TYR A 307 -17.15 14.47 -10.00
CA TYR A 307 -17.74 14.30 -11.33
C TYR A 307 -17.33 15.42 -12.29
N ARG A 308 -17.30 16.68 -11.84
CA ARG A 308 -16.84 17.81 -12.68
C ARG A 308 -15.38 17.67 -13.05
N GLU A 309 -14.55 17.25 -12.12
CA GLU A 309 -13.13 16.98 -12.38
C GLU A 309 -12.96 15.83 -13.39
N LEU A 310 -13.73 14.76 -13.25
CA LEU A 310 -13.74 13.66 -14.21
C LEU A 310 -14.06 14.15 -15.63
N LEU A 311 -15.09 14.97 -15.80
CA LEU A 311 -15.44 15.53 -17.12
C LEU A 311 -14.29 16.33 -17.73
N LEU A 312 -13.62 17.18 -16.94
CA LEU A 312 -12.45 17.94 -17.39
C LEU A 312 -11.27 17.04 -17.78
N ASN A 313 -11.07 15.94 -17.06
CA ASN A 313 -10.02 14.97 -17.35
C ASN A 313 -10.33 14.14 -18.61
N LEU A 314 -11.59 13.77 -18.83
CA LEU A 314 -12.01 13.07 -20.06
C LEU A 314 -11.76 13.89 -21.34
N GLU A 315 -11.78 15.22 -21.27
CA GLU A 315 -11.40 16.08 -22.39
C GLU A 315 -9.89 16.07 -22.71
N ARG A 316 -9.04 15.68 -21.73
CA ARG A 316 -7.58 15.76 -21.84
C ARG A 316 -6.92 14.40 -22.05
N VAL A 317 -7.54 13.36 -21.52
CA VAL A 317 -7.01 11.99 -21.57
C VAL A 317 -7.39 11.33 -22.90
N PRO A 318 -6.44 10.69 -23.63
CA PRO A 318 -6.73 9.96 -24.86
C PRO A 318 -7.83 8.89 -24.65
N LEU A 319 -8.67 8.70 -25.66
CA LEU A 319 -9.85 7.82 -25.56
C LEU A 319 -9.51 6.41 -25.13
N GLU A 320 -8.39 5.86 -25.59
CA GLU A 320 -7.89 4.53 -25.21
C GLU A 320 -7.51 4.41 -23.74
N MET A 321 -7.22 5.52 -23.08
CA MET A 321 -6.88 5.60 -21.65
C MET A 321 -8.08 5.94 -20.76
N GLN A 322 -9.27 6.14 -21.33
CA GLN A 322 -10.48 6.45 -20.57
C GLN A 322 -11.21 5.22 -20.05
N ALA A 323 -10.79 4.01 -20.44
CA ALA A 323 -11.32 2.76 -19.88
C ALA A 323 -10.85 2.56 -18.43
N LEU A 324 -11.67 1.93 -17.59
CA LEU A 324 -11.26 1.53 -16.22
C LEU A 324 -10.11 0.53 -16.22
N ALA A 325 -10.04 -0.34 -17.21
CA ALA A 325 -8.94 -1.28 -17.43
C ALA A 325 -8.36 -1.11 -18.85
N PRO A 326 -7.59 -0.03 -19.11
CA PRO A 326 -7.05 0.24 -20.42
C PRO A 326 -6.00 -0.80 -20.84
N ARG A 327 -5.80 -0.98 -22.16
CA ARG A 327 -4.66 -1.75 -22.66
C ARG A 327 -3.41 -0.88 -22.60
N LEU A 328 -2.35 -1.43 -22.04
CA LEU A 328 -1.15 -0.69 -21.72
C LEU A 328 0.07 -1.33 -22.34
N ASP A 329 0.69 -0.59 -23.24
CA ASP A 329 1.92 -1.03 -23.93
C ASP A 329 3.20 -0.47 -23.30
N SER A 330 3.10 0.51 -22.39
CA SER A 330 4.25 1.33 -21.98
C SER A 330 5.05 0.78 -20.81
N GLY A 331 4.55 -0.16 -20.04
CA GLY A 331 5.23 -0.64 -18.82
C GLY A 331 5.45 0.42 -17.74
N ASN A 332 4.86 1.62 -17.89
CA ASN A 332 4.91 2.67 -16.87
C ASN A 332 3.72 2.51 -15.92
N ALA A 333 3.95 1.81 -14.81
CA ALA A 333 2.94 1.56 -13.79
C ALA A 333 2.44 2.85 -13.12
N ASP A 334 3.29 3.86 -12.97
CA ASP A 334 2.91 5.16 -12.34
C ASP A 334 1.95 5.98 -13.19
N SER A 335 1.80 5.68 -14.49
CA SER A 335 0.87 6.39 -15.36
C SER A 335 -0.60 5.98 -15.17
N PHE A 336 -0.89 4.97 -14.35
CA PHE A 336 -2.24 4.45 -14.10
C PHE A 336 -2.97 5.12 -12.95
N GLN A 337 -2.27 5.86 -12.13
CA GLN A 337 -2.85 6.63 -11.04
C GLN A 337 -3.43 7.94 -11.59
N GLY A 338 -4.74 7.99 -11.77
CA GLY A 338 -5.40 9.18 -12.25
C GLY A 338 -6.90 9.17 -11.97
N THR A 339 -7.52 10.35 -12.03
CA THR A 339 -8.94 10.61 -11.79
C THR A 339 -9.90 9.62 -12.47
N ILE A 340 -9.49 9.01 -13.60
CA ILE A 340 -10.30 8.00 -14.29
C ILE A 340 -10.54 6.77 -13.39
N HIS A 341 -9.53 6.25 -12.73
CA HIS A 341 -9.67 5.07 -11.86
C HIS A 341 -10.52 5.40 -10.65
N TYR A 342 -10.28 6.52 -9.98
CA TYR A 342 -11.01 6.99 -8.81
C TYR A 342 -12.47 7.31 -9.14
N SER A 343 -12.70 8.41 -9.82
CA SER A 343 -14.04 8.97 -10.01
C SER A 343 -14.92 8.13 -10.95
N LYS A 344 -14.37 7.57 -12.03
CA LYS A 344 -15.16 6.72 -12.93
C LYS A 344 -15.44 5.34 -12.32
N GLY A 345 -14.51 4.81 -11.50
CA GLY A 345 -14.71 3.58 -10.75
C GLY A 345 -15.82 3.75 -9.70
N ASP A 346 -15.77 4.80 -8.90
CA ASP A 346 -16.84 5.17 -7.95
C ASP A 346 -18.19 5.30 -8.65
N LEU A 347 -18.27 6.05 -9.75
CA LEU A 347 -19.53 6.20 -10.52
C LEU A 347 -20.08 4.87 -11.06
N PHE A 348 -19.20 3.94 -11.44
CA PHE A 348 -19.64 2.62 -11.88
C PHE A 348 -20.27 1.82 -10.73
N LEU A 349 -19.68 1.87 -9.54
CA LEU A 349 -20.21 1.17 -8.37
C LEU A 349 -21.50 1.83 -7.87
N GLN A 350 -21.60 3.17 -7.88
CA GLN A 350 -22.85 3.89 -7.62
C GLN A 350 -23.96 3.49 -8.61
N TYR A 351 -23.62 3.31 -9.89
CA TYR A 351 -24.59 2.85 -10.89
C TYR A 351 -25.12 1.45 -10.53
N LEU A 352 -24.26 0.54 -10.07
CA LEU A 352 -24.68 -0.79 -9.63
C LEU A 352 -25.56 -0.71 -8.37
N GLU A 353 -25.16 0.06 -7.34
CA GLU A 353 -25.97 0.29 -6.14
C GLU A 353 -27.38 0.82 -6.50
N ASN A 354 -27.46 1.82 -7.40
CA ASN A 354 -28.73 2.38 -7.83
C ASN A 354 -29.60 1.40 -8.63
N ALA A 355 -28.98 0.49 -9.38
CA ALA A 355 -29.68 -0.49 -10.22
C ALA A 355 -30.26 -1.65 -9.42
N PHE A 356 -29.56 -2.13 -8.39
CA PHE A 356 -29.90 -3.31 -7.60
C PHE A 356 -30.47 -2.97 -6.21
N GLY A 357 -30.21 -1.76 -5.73
CA GLY A 357 -30.54 -1.33 -4.37
C GLY A 357 -29.40 -1.56 -3.40
N ARG A 358 -29.35 -0.72 -2.37
CA ARG A 358 -28.26 -0.66 -1.39
C ARG A 358 -28.04 -1.98 -0.65
N ASP A 359 -29.10 -2.55 -0.12
CA ASP A 359 -29.02 -3.78 0.70
C ASP A 359 -28.44 -4.96 -0.09
N GLU A 360 -28.85 -5.11 -1.36
CA GLU A 360 -28.37 -6.18 -2.22
C GLU A 360 -26.93 -5.95 -2.67
N PHE A 361 -26.59 -4.69 -2.95
CA PHE A 361 -25.22 -4.33 -3.32
C PHE A 361 -24.24 -4.43 -2.14
N ASP A 362 -24.66 -4.09 -0.92
CA ASP A 362 -23.86 -4.27 0.30
C ASP A 362 -23.61 -5.77 0.58
N ALA A 363 -24.61 -6.62 0.41
CA ALA A 363 -24.44 -8.07 0.53
C ALA A 363 -23.46 -8.64 -0.53
N PHE A 364 -23.54 -8.12 -1.76
CA PHE A 364 -22.57 -8.47 -2.82
C PHE A 364 -21.15 -8.06 -2.46
N LEU A 365 -20.93 -6.83 -1.97
CA LEU A 365 -19.60 -6.34 -1.59
C LEU A 365 -19.02 -7.13 -0.41
N SER A 366 -19.83 -7.42 0.61
CA SER A 366 -19.38 -8.25 1.75
C SER A 366 -18.95 -9.63 1.27
N SER A 367 -19.74 -10.28 0.43
CA SER A 367 -19.40 -11.58 -0.17
C SER A 367 -18.14 -11.51 -1.03
N TYR A 368 -17.93 -10.41 -1.76
CA TYR A 368 -16.73 -10.19 -2.58
C TYR A 368 -15.47 -10.06 -1.72
N PHE A 369 -15.51 -9.31 -0.63
CA PHE A 369 -14.36 -9.18 0.27
C PHE A 369 -14.05 -10.49 0.99
N ASP A 370 -15.05 -11.26 1.38
CA ASP A 370 -14.88 -12.58 2.00
C ASP A 370 -14.25 -13.58 1.02
N GLU A 371 -14.78 -13.70 -0.20
CA GLU A 371 -14.32 -14.67 -1.22
C GLU A 371 -12.86 -14.41 -1.65
N PHE A 372 -12.50 -13.13 -1.79
CA PHE A 372 -11.18 -12.74 -2.31
C PHE A 372 -10.22 -12.24 -1.24
N ALA A 373 -10.52 -12.42 0.05
CA ALA A 373 -9.66 -11.99 1.15
C ALA A 373 -8.22 -12.48 0.96
N PHE A 374 -7.26 -11.56 1.07
CA PHE A 374 -5.82 -11.79 0.87
C PHE A 374 -5.43 -12.34 -0.52
N GLN A 375 -6.25 -12.10 -1.52
CA GLN A 375 -5.99 -12.49 -2.90
C GLN A 375 -5.80 -11.28 -3.80
N THR A 376 -5.38 -11.55 -5.03
CA THR A 376 -5.29 -10.56 -6.10
C THR A 376 -6.23 -10.96 -7.23
N ILE A 377 -6.92 -9.98 -7.81
CA ILE A 377 -7.88 -10.22 -8.88
C ILE A 377 -7.69 -9.27 -10.06
N THR A 378 -8.14 -9.69 -11.23
CA THR A 378 -8.21 -8.86 -12.43
C THR A 378 -9.63 -8.31 -12.62
N THR A 379 -9.75 -7.30 -13.46
CA THR A 379 -11.06 -6.77 -13.90
C THR A 379 -11.95 -7.87 -14.46
N GLU A 380 -11.41 -8.78 -15.27
CA GLU A 380 -12.15 -9.89 -15.84
C GLU A 380 -12.72 -10.80 -14.75
N ARG A 381 -11.92 -11.11 -13.72
CA ARG A 381 -12.37 -11.93 -12.58
C ARG A 381 -13.45 -11.25 -11.76
N PHE A 382 -13.33 -9.93 -11.56
CA PHE A 382 -14.37 -9.14 -10.91
C PHE A 382 -15.68 -9.18 -11.71
N LEU A 383 -15.62 -8.99 -13.03
CA LEU A 383 -16.81 -9.02 -13.90
C LEU A 383 -17.49 -10.39 -13.93
N ASP A 384 -16.71 -11.48 -13.93
CA ASP A 384 -17.25 -12.83 -13.80
C ASP A 384 -17.99 -13.04 -12.46
N TYR A 385 -17.42 -12.50 -11.37
CA TYR A 385 -18.03 -12.58 -10.05
C TYR A 385 -19.31 -11.74 -9.98
N LEU A 386 -19.27 -10.52 -10.51
CA LEU A 386 -20.43 -9.62 -10.62
C LEU A 386 -21.57 -10.27 -11.38
N ASP A 387 -21.30 -10.90 -12.53
CA ASP A 387 -22.31 -11.59 -13.35
C ASP A 387 -22.99 -12.71 -12.56
N GLN A 388 -22.21 -13.52 -11.83
CA GLN A 388 -22.72 -14.69 -11.11
C GLN A 388 -23.46 -14.33 -9.83
N HIS A 389 -23.07 -13.28 -9.12
CA HIS A 389 -23.54 -12.99 -7.75
C HIS A 389 -24.44 -11.75 -7.64
N LEU A 390 -24.56 -10.94 -8.68
CA LEU A 390 -25.44 -9.77 -8.71
C LEU A 390 -26.33 -9.72 -9.95
N LEU A 391 -25.80 -9.98 -11.17
CA LEU A 391 -26.58 -9.80 -12.40
C LEU A 391 -27.53 -10.99 -12.69
N GLN A 392 -27.21 -12.21 -12.23
CA GLN A 392 -27.99 -13.42 -12.43
C GLN A 392 -28.65 -13.93 -11.14
N ALA A 393 -28.42 -13.23 -10.00
CA ALA A 393 -29.05 -13.54 -8.73
C ALA A 393 -30.46 -12.94 -8.68
#